data_2261ee52e4f90fca31938015e1823de8
#
_entry.id   2261ee52e4f90fca31938015e1823de8
#
_cell.length_a   1.000
_cell.length_b   1.000
_cell.length_c   1.000
_cell.angle_alpha   90.00
_cell.angle_beta   90.00
_cell.angle_gamma   90.00
#
_symmetry.space_group_name_H-M   'P 1'
#
loop_
_entity.id
_entity.type
_entity.pdbx_description
1 polymer ?
#
loop_
_entity_poly.entity_id
_entity_poly.type
_entity_poly.pdbx_seq_one_letter_code
_entity_poly.pdbx_strand_id
1 'polypeptide(L)'
;GENIDAFCVNRKYITDTMHLGRKVVAYEDINDIYDVHELGCYIAVGYNSMNDARKKIYHELKTMKIKVLSFVHSSAVVMAERVGEGCLIFEHAVLGPYSQAGICNIFYPKSMLSHHSVAGDFNFFAISCSVAGNVTVGNNCFIGNNAATKDGIHIADYTLVGAGSYLSHDTAEKECVVPARSVTIENHISTDFL
;
A
#
# COMPACT_ATOMS: atom_id res chain seq x y z
N GLY A 1 22.36 -5.13 0.17
CA GLY A 1 21.03 -5.01 0.75
C GLY A 1 21.13 -4.52 2.17
N GLU A 2 20.14 -3.81 2.66
CA GLU A 2 20.10 -3.36 4.06
C GLU A 2 20.07 -4.57 4.99
N ASN A 3 20.75 -4.46 6.13
CA ASN A 3 20.77 -5.51 7.13
C ASN A 3 19.55 -5.33 8.06
N ILE A 4 18.65 -6.31 8.08
CA ILE A 4 17.53 -6.34 9.04
C ILE A 4 18.03 -6.97 10.34
N ASP A 5 18.03 -6.20 11.43
CA ASP A 5 18.50 -6.67 12.73
C ASP A 5 17.43 -7.48 13.48
N ALA A 6 16.18 -7.06 13.42
CA ALA A 6 15.08 -7.73 14.10
C ALA A 6 13.74 -7.52 13.41
N PHE A 7 12.80 -8.43 13.66
CA PHE A 7 11.38 -8.21 13.44
C PHE A 7 10.74 -7.70 14.74
N CYS A 8 9.86 -6.73 14.60
CA CYS A 8 9.20 -6.10 15.73
C CYS A 8 7.68 -6.27 15.60
N VAL A 9 7.05 -6.85 16.61
CA VAL A 9 5.60 -7.07 16.67
C VAL A 9 5.08 -6.77 18.07
N ASN A 10 3.79 -6.46 18.22
CA ASN A 10 3.23 -6.33 19.57
C ASN A 10 3.42 -7.61 20.36
N ARG A 11 3.75 -7.51 21.63
CA ARG A 11 4.07 -8.62 22.55
C ARG A 11 3.07 -9.78 22.46
N LYS A 12 1.79 -9.47 22.38
CA LYS A 12 0.71 -10.47 22.29
C LYS A 12 0.74 -11.35 21.03
N TYR A 13 1.50 -10.97 20.01
CA TYR A 13 1.63 -11.72 18.75
C TYR A 13 2.96 -12.46 18.63
N ILE A 14 3.83 -12.39 19.64
CA ILE A 14 5.10 -13.13 19.66
C ILE A 14 4.80 -14.58 19.98
N THR A 15 5.01 -15.45 18.99
CA THR A 15 4.95 -16.91 19.15
C THR A 15 6.34 -17.52 19.29
N ASP A 16 7.31 -16.89 18.62
CA ASP A 16 8.70 -17.34 18.56
C ASP A 16 9.65 -16.17 18.77
N THR A 17 10.81 -16.43 19.33
CA THR A 17 11.85 -15.41 19.54
C THR A 17 12.74 -15.16 18.32
N MET A 18 12.59 -15.98 17.27
CA MET A 18 13.35 -15.90 16.03
C MET A 18 12.43 -16.07 14.80
N HIS A 19 12.68 -15.29 13.76
CA HIS A 19 12.02 -15.40 12.47
C HIS A 19 13.04 -15.17 11.36
N LEU A 20 13.13 -16.06 10.36
CA LEU A 20 14.09 -15.99 9.25
C LEU A 20 15.52 -15.71 9.72
N GLY A 21 15.95 -16.32 10.82
CA GLY A 21 17.28 -16.14 11.38
C GLY A 21 17.53 -14.78 12.08
N ARG A 22 16.49 -13.99 12.31
CA ARG A 22 16.55 -12.70 13.00
C ARG A 22 15.71 -12.74 14.27
N LYS A 23 16.08 -11.91 15.25
CA LYS A 23 15.34 -11.78 16.50
C LYS A 23 13.92 -11.27 16.26
N VAL A 24 12.97 -11.75 17.06
CA VAL A 24 11.65 -11.16 17.19
C VAL A 24 11.58 -10.45 18.54
N VAL A 25 11.32 -9.15 18.53
CA VAL A 25 11.25 -8.31 19.71
C VAL A 25 9.86 -7.71 19.90
N ALA A 26 9.49 -7.46 21.13
CA ALA A 26 8.23 -6.79 21.41
C ALA A 26 8.32 -5.31 21.02
N TYR A 27 7.29 -4.82 20.32
CA TYR A 27 7.19 -3.42 19.91
C TYR A 27 7.22 -2.49 21.14
N GLU A 28 6.64 -2.95 22.25
CA GLU A 28 6.57 -2.23 23.51
C GLU A 28 7.96 -2.02 24.16
N ASP A 29 8.94 -2.86 23.83
CA ASP A 29 10.29 -2.82 24.42
C ASP A 29 11.34 -2.16 23.52
N ILE A 30 10.95 -1.63 22.37
CA ILE A 30 11.90 -1.16 21.34
C ILE A 30 12.85 -0.09 21.89
N ASN A 31 12.35 0.81 22.75
CA ASN A 31 13.13 1.87 23.36
C ASN A 31 14.12 1.37 24.43
N ASP A 32 13.86 0.20 25.00
CA ASP A 32 14.71 -0.39 26.04
C ASP A 32 15.83 -1.25 25.42
N ILE A 33 15.59 -1.73 24.18
CA ILE A 33 16.51 -2.66 23.49
C ILE A 33 17.47 -1.91 22.55
N TYR A 34 17.01 -0.81 21.94
CA TYR A 34 17.76 -0.11 20.91
C TYR A 34 17.88 1.38 21.19
N ASP A 35 18.96 1.98 20.71
CA ASP A 35 19.02 3.45 20.57
C ASP A 35 18.11 3.90 19.43
N VAL A 36 17.02 4.54 19.75
CA VAL A 36 16.00 4.99 18.77
C VAL A 36 16.56 5.96 17.74
N HIS A 37 17.63 6.67 18.03
CA HIS A 37 18.25 7.61 17.09
C HIS A 37 19.04 6.91 15.98
N GLU A 38 19.45 5.67 16.23
CA GLU A 38 20.16 4.83 15.25
C GLU A 38 19.21 3.89 14.48
N LEU A 39 17.92 3.82 14.89
CA LEU A 39 16.95 2.95 14.27
C LEU A 39 16.32 3.52 13.01
N GLY A 40 16.20 2.65 12.02
CA GLY A 40 15.25 2.81 10.91
C GLY A 40 14.25 1.66 10.90
N CYS A 41 12.97 1.97 10.74
CA CYS A 41 11.91 0.98 10.71
C CYS A 41 11.15 0.97 9.38
N TYR A 42 10.94 -0.20 8.82
CA TYR A 42 9.93 -0.45 7.78
C TYR A 42 8.62 -0.86 8.43
N ILE A 43 7.51 -0.24 8.03
CA ILE A 43 6.18 -0.59 8.54
C ILE A 43 5.53 -1.60 7.61
N ALA A 44 5.80 -2.91 7.85
CA ALA A 44 5.28 -4.01 7.04
C ALA A 44 3.85 -4.42 7.48
N VAL A 45 2.97 -3.46 7.71
CA VAL A 45 1.57 -3.67 8.08
C VAL A 45 0.68 -3.32 6.90
N GLY A 46 -0.15 -4.27 6.48
CA GLY A 46 -1.03 -4.14 5.32
C GLY A 46 -2.22 -3.20 5.55
N TYR A 47 -3.37 -3.58 5.01
CA TYR A 47 -4.55 -2.72 4.87
C TYR A 47 -5.59 -2.87 5.99
N ASN A 48 -5.26 -3.52 7.10
CA ASN A 48 -6.20 -3.72 8.21
C ASN A 48 -6.82 -2.39 8.68
N SER A 49 -8.14 -2.40 8.91
CA SER A 49 -8.93 -1.23 9.30
C SER A 49 -8.73 -0.05 8.35
N MET A 50 -8.80 -0.29 7.03
CA MET A 50 -8.57 0.74 6.00
C MET A 50 -7.26 1.50 6.24
N ASN A 51 -6.16 0.74 6.46
CA ASN A 51 -4.81 1.25 6.69
C ASN A 51 -4.57 1.97 8.04
N ASP A 52 -5.58 2.14 8.89
CA ASP A 52 -5.43 2.85 10.18
C ASP A 52 -4.42 2.17 11.12
N ALA A 53 -4.28 0.85 11.06
CA ALA A 53 -3.26 0.15 11.84
C ALA A 53 -1.84 0.63 11.47
N ARG A 54 -1.54 0.78 10.15
CA ARG A 54 -0.27 1.30 9.66
C ARG A 54 -0.08 2.77 10.02
N LYS A 55 -1.12 3.58 9.87
CA LYS A 55 -1.15 5.01 10.24
C LYS A 55 -0.83 5.20 11.72
N LYS A 56 -1.44 4.41 12.60
CA LYS A 56 -1.18 4.45 14.05
C LYS A 56 0.29 4.17 14.35
N ILE A 57 0.85 3.09 13.82
CA ILE A 57 2.26 2.71 14.02
C ILE A 57 3.19 3.82 13.52
N TYR A 58 2.91 4.40 12.36
CA TYR A 58 3.69 5.52 11.85
C TYR A 58 3.76 6.68 12.85
N HIS A 59 2.62 7.13 13.37
CA HIS A 59 2.60 8.23 14.32
C HIS A 59 3.30 7.89 15.65
N GLU A 60 3.19 6.66 16.11
CA GLU A 60 3.91 6.18 17.30
C GLU A 60 5.43 6.20 17.07
N LEU A 61 5.93 5.68 15.95
CA LEU A 61 7.34 5.73 15.59
C LEU A 61 7.86 7.17 15.49
N LYS A 62 7.09 8.07 14.89
CA LYS A 62 7.45 9.50 14.83
C LYS A 62 7.51 10.15 16.20
N THR A 63 6.62 9.78 17.12
CA THR A 63 6.64 10.25 18.50
C THR A 63 7.90 9.77 19.23
N MET A 64 8.34 8.55 18.97
CA MET A 64 9.58 7.96 19.46
C MET A 64 10.83 8.52 18.77
N LYS A 65 10.68 9.38 17.74
CA LYS A 65 11.75 9.90 16.88
C LYS A 65 12.49 8.83 16.07
N ILE A 66 11.87 7.68 15.85
CA ILE A 66 12.40 6.62 15.00
C ILE A 66 12.19 6.98 13.54
N LYS A 67 13.23 6.79 12.72
CA LYS A 67 13.19 7.05 11.28
C LYS A 67 12.31 5.99 10.60
N VAL A 68 11.30 6.42 9.84
CA VAL A 68 10.50 5.51 9.02
C VAL A 68 11.13 5.41 7.63
N LEU A 69 11.47 4.18 7.24
CA LEU A 69 12.19 3.90 6.00
C LEU A 69 11.22 3.55 4.87
N SER A 70 11.59 3.92 3.66
CA SER A 70 10.91 3.50 2.44
C SER A 70 11.68 2.35 1.78
N PHE A 71 10.95 1.43 1.16
CA PHE A 71 11.49 0.35 0.35
C PHE A 71 11.10 0.54 -1.10
N VAL A 72 12.06 0.45 -2.00
CA VAL A 72 11.82 0.48 -3.46
C VAL A 72 12.52 -0.73 -4.06
N HIS A 73 11.74 -1.66 -4.59
CA HIS A 73 12.30 -2.83 -5.27
C HIS A 73 13.03 -2.42 -6.54
N SER A 74 14.14 -3.08 -6.84
CA SER A 74 15.02 -2.73 -7.97
C SER A 74 14.34 -2.82 -9.35
N SER A 75 13.25 -3.59 -9.48
CA SER A 75 12.47 -3.69 -10.72
C SER A 75 11.29 -2.71 -10.77
N ALA A 76 11.07 -1.89 -9.73
CA ALA A 76 10.06 -0.84 -9.78
C ALA A 76 10.53 0.32 -10.68
N VAL A 77 9.58 0.95 -11.36
CA VAL A 77 9.84 2.14 -12.19
C VAL A 77 9.25 3.34 -11.48
N VAL A 78 10.10 4.19 -10.92
CA VAL A 78 9.69 5.38 -10.17
C VAL A 78 10.14 6.63 -10.89
N MET A 79 9.19 7.28 -11.58
CA MET A 79 9.37 8.57 -12.28
C MET A 79 8.59 9.70 -11.57
N ALA A 80 8.06 9.41 -10.38
CA ALA A 80 7.29 10.36 -9.59
C ALA A 80 8.15 11.57 -9.18
N GLU A 81 7.56 12.77 -9.14
CA GLU A 81 8.21 13.99 -8.64
C GLU A 81 8.46 13.93 -7.13
N ARG A 82 7.58 13.24 -6.41
CA ARG A 82 7.67 13.10 -4.96
C ARG A 82 7.15 11.74 -4.50
N VAL A 83 7.92 11.12 -3.61
CA VAL A 83 7.49 9.96 -2.84
C VAL A 83 7.78 10.24 -1.37
N GLY A 84 6.74 10.19 -0.54
CA GLY A 84 6.86 10.41 0.90
C GLY A 84 7.58 9.28 1.63
N GLU A 85 7.99 9.54 2.87
CA GLU A 85 8.65 8.54 3.71
C GLU A 85 7.73 7.35 4.03
N GLY A 86 8.30 6.19 4.33
CA GLY A 86 7.57 4.99 4.72
C GLY A 86 6.84 4.28 3.60
N CYS A 87 7.01 4.69 2.34
CA CYS A 87 6.41 4.00 1.21
C CYS A 87 7.11 2.67 0.93
N LEU A 88 6.30 1.64 0.62
CA LEU A 88 6.78 0.33 0.18
C LEU A 88 6.37 0.13 -1.28
N ILE A 89 7.35 0.10 -2.18
CA ILE A 89 7.14 -0.02 -3.63
C ILE A 89 7.75 -1.34 -4.08
N PHE A 90 6.87 -2.29 -4.41
CA PHE A 90 7.26 -3.66 -4.71
C PHE A 90 7.54 -3.88 -6.21
N GLU A 91 7.75 -5.16 -6.57
CA GLU A 91 8.24 -5.59 -7.88
C GLU A 91 7.35 -5.09 -9.01
N HIS A 92 7.98 -4.48 -10.01
CA HIS A 92 7.33 -3.98 -11.23
C HIS A 92 6.20 -2.97 -11.00
N ALA A 93 6.11 -2.39 -9.81
CA ALA A 93 5.22 -1.25 -9.59
C ALA A 93 5.70 -0.04 -10.40
N VAL A 94 4.76 0.76 -10.89
CA VAL A 94 5.06 1.94 -11.72
C VAL A 94 4.45 3.18 -11.10
N LEU A 95 5.28 4.15 -10.78
CA LEU A 95 4.88 5.51 -10.46
C LEU A 95 5.29 6.39 -11.64
N GLY A 96 4.30 6.81 -12.43
CA GLY A 96 4.49 7.50 -13.70
C GLY A 96 5.05 8.90 -13.58
N PRO A 97 5.43 9.54 -14.70
CA PRO A 97 6.01 10.88 -14.69
C PRO A 97 5.02 11.90 -14.11
N TYR A 98 5.57 12.86 -13.36
CA TYR A 98 4.81 13.93 -12.70
C TYR A 98 3.76 13.43 -11.70
N SER A 99 3.80 12.15 -11.31
CA SER A 99 2.95 11.66 -10.22
C SER A 99 3.55 12.05 -8.86
N GLN A 100 2.72 12.01 -7.83
CA GLN A 100 3.15 12.26 -6.45
C GLN A 100 2.50 11.23 -5.52
N ALA A 101 3.26 10.75 -4.56
CA ALA A 101 2.77 9.89 -3.50
C ALA A 101 3.10 10.49 -2.13
N GLY A 102 2.12 10.54 -1.24
CA GLY A 102 2.28 10.93 0.15
C GLY A 102 3.04 9.87 0.96
N ILE A 103 2.91 9.93 2.28
CA ILE A 103 3.64 9.05 3.19
C ILE A 103 2.97 7.67 3.33
N CYS A 104 3.77 6.66 3.65
CA CYS A 104 3.31 5.31 4.01
C CYS A 104 2.32 4.68 3.03
N ASN A 105 2.43 4.97 1.74
CA ASN A 105 1.71 4.26 0.70
C ASN A 105 2.37 2.90 0.42
N ILE A 106 1.55 1.90 0.13
CA ILE A 106 2.03 0.57 -0.29
C ILE A 106 1.60 0.34 -1.74
N PHE A 107 2.58 0.13 -2.61
CA PHE A 107 2.39 -0.23 -4.02
C PHE A 107 2.80 -1.69 -4.21
N TYR A 108 1.82 -2.58 -4.26
CA TYR A 108 2.06 -4.01 -4.46
C TYR A 108 2.49 -4.33 -5.89
N PRO A 109 3.01 -5.55 -6.14
CA PRO A 109 3.59 -5.91 -7.44
C PRO A 109 2.69 -5.55 -8.62
N LYS A 110 3.29 -4.91 -9.64
CA LYS A 110 2.63 -4.47 -10.88
C LYS A 110 1.50 -3.44 -10.70
N SER A 111 1.36 -2.83 -9.51
CA SER A 111 0.43 -1.71 -9.35
C SER A 111 0.93 -0.47 -10.08
N MET A 112 0.02 0.39 -10.52
CA MET A 112 0.36 1.61 -11.26
C MET A 112 -0.35 2.84 -10.71
N LEU A 113 0.42 3.89 -10.47
CA LEU A 113 -0.03 5.27 -10.34
C LEU A 113 0.46 6.02 -11.58
N SER A 114 -0.44 6.35 -12.50
CA SER A 114 -0.07 6.90 -13.81
C SER A 114 0.34 8.37 -13.71
N HIS A 115 0.64 8.97 -14.89
CA HIS A 115 1.18 10.32 -15.01
C HIS A 115 0.27 11.39 -14.39
N HIS A 116 0.87 12.42 -13.76
CA HIS A 116 0.18 13.57 -13.15
C HIS A 116 -0.83 13.18 -12.06
N SER A 117 -0.85 11.93 -11.60
CA SER A 117 -1.75 11.49 -10.54
C SER A 117 -1.14 11.73 -9.17
N VAL A 118 -1.98 12.06 -8.20
CA VAL A 118 -1.57 12.34 -6.83
C VAL A 118 -2.24 11.33 -5.90
N ALA A 119 -1.43 10.63 -5.12
CA ALA A 119 -1.92 9.81 -4.01
C ALA A 119 -1.59 10.52 -2.69
N GLY A 120 -2.58 10.67 -1.82
CA GLY A 120 -2.41 11.14 -0.45
C GLY A 120 -1.65 10.12 0.39
N ASP A 121 -1.97 10.04 1.67
CA ASP A 121 -1.22 9.25 2.64
C ASP A 121 -1.90 7.90 2.94
N PHE A 122 -1.09 6.91 3.34
CA PHE A 122 -1.55 5.62 3.88
C PHE A 122 -2.43 4.80 2.94
N ASN A 123 -2.34 4.96 1.63
CA ASN A 123 -3.09 4.17 0.67
C ASN A 123 -2.47 2.78 0.46
N PHE A 124 -3.29 1.85 -0.02
CA PHE A 124 -2.88 0.51 -0.41
C PHE A 124 -3.30 0.24 -1.85
N PHE A 125 -2.31 0.14 -2.72
CA PHE A 125 -2.47 -0.22 -4.13
C PHE A 125 -2.16 -1.71 -4.28
N ALA A 126 -3.20 -2.50 -4.45
CA ALA A 126 -3.06 -3.97 -4.51
C ALA A 126 -2.50 -4.44 -5.86
N ILE A 127 -2.23 -5.74 -5.97
CA ILE A 127 -1.56 -6.34 -7.14
C ILE A 127 -2.26 -5.96 -8.44
N SER A 128 -1.49 -5.46 -9.39
CA SER A 128 -1.94 -5.13 -10.76
C SER A 128 -3.09 -4.14 -10.82
N CYS A 129 -3.35 -3.35 -9.78
CA CYS A 129 -4.29 -2.24 -9.91
C CYS A 129 -3.70 -1.13 -10.76
N SER A 130 -4.55 -0.38 -11.47
CA SER A 130 -4.13 0.67 -12.39
C SER A 130 -4.91 1.95 -12.13
N VAL A 131 -4.26 2.91 -11.49
CA VAL A 131 -4.77 4.28 -11.36
C VAL A 131 -4.33 5.06 -12.58
N ALA A 132 -5.31 5.52 -13.36
CA ALA A 132 -5.10 6.21 -14.63
C ALA A 132 -4.49 7.62 -14.44
N GLY A 133 -4.29 8.36 -15.53
CA GLY A 133 -3.69 9.68 -15.50
C GLY A 133 -4.57 10.76 -14.85
N ASN A 134 -3.94 11.79 -14.26
CA ASN A 134 -4.62 12.94 -13.66
C ASN A 134 -5.63 12.58 -12.54
N VAL A 135 -5.50 11.43 -11.91
CA VAL A 135 -6.36 10.99 -10.81
C VAL A 135 -5.83 11.53 -9.48
N THR A 136 -6.73 12.04 -8.65
CA THR A 136 -6.40 12.37 -7.26
C THR A 136 -6.97 11.29 -6.33
N VAL A 137 -6.11 10.61 -5.60
CA VAL A 137 -6.48 9.64 -4.56
C VAL A 137 -6.27 10.28 -3.20
N GLY A 138 -7.29 10.31 -2.37
CA GLY A 138 -7.23 10.82 -1.01
C GLY A 138 -6.37 9.97 -0.09
N ASN A 139 -6.73 9.91 1.19
CA ASN A 139 -5.97 9.19 2.21
C ASN A 139 -6.68 7.88 2.59
N ASN A 140 -5.90 6.92 3.11
CA ASN A 140 -6.43 5.67 3.65
C ASN A 140 -7.27 4.84 2.66
N CYS A 141 -7.12 5.05 1.35
CA CYS A 141 -7.85 4.29 0.33
C CYS A 141 -7.27 2.90 0.13
N PHE A 142 -8.12 1.98 -0.33
CA PHE A 142 -7.74 0.64 -0.77
C PHE A 142 -8.16 0.46 -2.24
N ILE A 143 -7.17 0.26 -3.11
CA ILE A 143 -7.40 -0.04 -4.54
C ILE A 143 -7.12 -1.53 -4.76
N GLY A 144 -8.18 -2.29 -4.99
CA GLY A 144 -8.13 -3.77 -5.03
C GLY A 144 -7.38 -4.34 -6.23
N ASN A 145 -7.09 -5.65 -6.16
CA ASN A 145 -6.39 -6.38 -7.23
C ASN A 145 -7.08 -6.19 -8.58
N ASN A 146 -6.32 -5.87 -9.63
CA ASN A 146 -6.82 -5.65 -10.99
C ASN A 146 -7.96 -4.60 -11.10
N ALA A 147 -8.12 -3.74 -10.09
CA ALA A 147 -9.01 -2.60 -10.23
C ALA A 147 -8.38 -1.55 -11.14
N ALA A 148 -9.21 -0.84 -11.90
CA ALA A 148 -8.77 0.23 -12.78
C ALA A 148 -9.63 1.47 -12.59
N THR A 149 -9.09 2.65 -12.88
CA THR A 149 -9.83 3.91 -12.82
C THR A 149 -9.94 4.56 -14.20
N LYS A 150 -10.94 5.41 -14.35
CA LYS A 150 -10.98 6.40 -15.43
C LYS A 150 -9.98 7.53 -15.13
N ASP A 151 -9.49 8.19 -16.17
CA ASP A 151 -8.66 9.39 -16.03
C ASP A 151 -9.41 10.55 -15.39
N GLY A 152 -8.69 11.38 -14.63
CA GLY A 152 -9.12 12.67 -14.15
C GLY A 152 -10.17 12.64 -13.04
N ILE A 153 -10.41 11.50 -12.40
CA ILE A 153 -11.37 11.39 -11.30
C ILE A 153 -10.73 11.68 -9.94
N HIS A 154 -11.60 11.99 -8.98
CA HIS A 154 -11.23 12.16 -7.58
C HIS A 154 -11.73 10.98 -6.74
N ILE A 155 -10.84 10.31 -6.05
CA ILE A 155 -11.12 9.22 -5.10
C ILE A 155 -10.98 9.79 -3.70
N ALA A 156 -12.11 9.97 -3.00
CA ALA A 156 -12.13 10.57 -1.68
C ALA A 156 -11.52 9.65 -0.61
N ASP A 157 -11.24 10.21 0.56
CA ASP A 157 -10.63 9.50 1.68
C ASP A 157 -11.40 8.22 2.07
N TYR A 158 -10.68 7.20 2.50
CA TYR A 158 -11.24 5.92 2.94
C TYR A 158 -12.09 5.18 1.90
N THR A 159 -11.95 5.51 0.62
CA THR A 159 -12.63 4.75 -0.45
C THR A 159 -12.04 3.35 -0.59
N LEU A 160 -12.92 2.36 -0.69
CA LEU A 160 -12.57 0.99 -1.04
C LEU A 160 -12.99 0.72 -2.49
N VAL A 161 -12.03 0.48 -3.37
CA VAL A 161 -12.27 -0.02 -4.72
C VAL A 161 -11.99 -1.51 -4.75
N GLY A 162 -13.02 -2.32 -4.88
CA GLY A 162 -12.94 -3.78 -4.84
C GLY A 162 -12.16 -4.35 -6.02
N ALA A 163 -11.65 -5.58 -5.84
CA ALA A 163 -10.87 -6.27 -6.88
C ALA A 163 -11.67 -6.42 -8.19
N GLY A 164 -11.03 -6.12 -9.32
CA GLY A 164 -11.63 -6.20 -10.65
C GLY A 164 -12.65 -5.09 -10.96
N SER A 165 -12.79 -4.08 -10.12
CA SER A 165 -13.68 -2.95 -10.40
C SER A 165 -13.10 -2.00 -11.43
N TYR A 166 -13.95 -1.39 -12.23
CA TYR A 166 -13.63 -0.21 -13.01
C TYR A 166 -14.35 1.01 -12.42
N LEU A 167 -13.59 1.92 -11.81
CA LEU A 167 -14.10 3.15 -11.21
C LEU A 167 -14.10 4.27 -12.25
N SER A 168 -15.28 4.76 -12.62
CA SER A 168 -15.46 5.74 -13.71
C SER A 168 -15.98 7.11 -13.27
N HIS A 169 -16.13 7.33 -11.95
CA HIS A 169 -16.69 8.56 -11.36
C HIS A 169 -15.95 8.94 -10.09
N ASP A 170 -16.13 10.18 -9.66
CA ASP A 170 -15.63 10.67 -8.38
C ASP A 170 -16.34 9.96 -7.23
N THR A 171 -15.62 9.62 -6.17
CA THR A 171 -16.21 8.94 -5.02
C THR A 171 -16.50 9.90 -3.87
N ALA A 172 -17.49 9.55 -3.05
CA ALA A 172 -17.68 10.13 -1.74
C ALA A 172 -16.73 9.51 -0.70
N GLU A 173 -16.49 10.20 0.43
CA GLU A 173 -15.71 9.66 1.54
C GLU A 173 -16.32 8.33 2.04
N LYS A 174 -15.45 7.34 2.26
CA LYS A 174 -15.82 5.98 2.71
C LYS A 174 -16.70 5.20 1.74
N GLU A 175 -16.75 5.60 0.48
CA GLU A 175 -17.49 4.84 -0.53
C GLU A 175 -16.85 3.47 -0.76
N CYS A 176 -17.71 2.47 -0.99
CA CYS A 176 -17.31 1.11 -1.30
C CYS A 176 -17.81 0.75 -2.70
N VAL A 177 -16.90 0.63 -3.65
CA VAL A 177 -17.18 0.27 -5.04
C VAL A 177 -16.75 -1.18 -5.27
N VAL A 178 -17.68 -2.02 -5.76
CA VAL A 178 -17.39 -3.43 -6.05
C VAL A 178 -17.84 -3.77 -7.47
N PRO A 179 -17.18 -4.72 -8.15
CA PRO A 179 -17.56 -5.10 -9.51
C PRO A 179 -18.87 -5.89 -9.53
N ALA A 180 -19.53 -5.91 -10.66
CA ALA A 180 -20.60 -6.87 -10.91
C ALA A 180 -20.06 -8.31 -10.81
N ARG A 181 -20.89 -9.23 -10.32
CA ARG A 181 -20.51 -10.65 -10.26
C ARG A 181 -20.40 -11.23 -11.68
N SER A 182 -19.38 -12.05 -11.91
CA SER A 182 -19.28 -12.85 -13.12
C SER A 182 -20.48 -13.78 -13.22
N VAL A 183 -20.95 -14.01 -14.44
CA VAL A 183 -22.02 -14.97 -14.74
C VAL A 183 -21.44 -16.19 -15.45
N THR A 184 -22.00 -17.37 -15.18
CA THR A 184 -21.75 -18.57 -15.96
C THR A 184 -22.76 -18.61 -17.11
N ILE A 185 -22.28 -18.80 -18.33
CA ILE A 185 -23.17 -18.97 -19.47
C ILE A 185 -23.67 -20.42 -19.46
N GLU A 186 -24.94 -20.57 -19.10
CA GLU A 186 -25.57 -21.89 -19.03
C GLU A 186 -25.71 -22.51 -20.42
N ASN A 187 -25.63 -23.86 -20.51
CA ASN A 187 -25.74 -24.66 -21.73
C ASN A 187 -24.63 -24.38 -22.79
N HIS A 188 -23.51 -23.79 -22.40
CA HIS A 188 -22.33 -23.65 -23.23
C HIS A 188 -21.10 -24.24 -22.55
N ILE A 189 -20.19 -24.74 -23.36
CA ILE A 189 -18.87 -25.18 -22.93
C ILE A 189 -17.79 -24.30 -23.54
N SER A 190 -16.59 -24.27 -22.95
CA SER A 190 -15.52 -23.35 -23.39
C SER A 190 -15.15 -23.52 -24.87
N THR A 191 -15.26 -24.73 -25.41
CA THR A 191 -14.99 -25.02 -26.82
C THR A 191 -16.02 -24.46 -27.81
N ASP A 192 -17.14 -23.93 -27.34
CA ASP A 192 -18.12 -23.24 -28.19
C ASP A 192 -17.60 -21.84 -28.61
N PHE A 193 -16.55 -21.33 -27.95
CA PHE A 193 -16.02 -19.97 -28.11
C PHE A 193 -14.59 -19.89 -28.66
N LEU A 194 -13.88 -21.03 -28.81
CA LEU A 194 -12.45 -21.11 -29.24
C LEU A 194 -12.27 -22.04 -30.42
#